data_f99020c7456d3551c351b29a76b0ef49
#
_entry.id   f99020c7456d3551c351b29a76b0ef49
#
_cell.length_a   1.000
_cell.length_b   1.000
_cell.length_c   1.000
_cell.angle_alpha   90.00
_cell.angle_beta   90.00
_cell.angle_gamma   90.00
#
_symmetry.space_group_name_H-M   'P 1'
#
loop_
_entity.id
_entity.type
_entity.pdbx_description
1 polymer ?
#
loop_
_entity_poly.entity_id
_entity_poly.type
_entity_poly.pdbx_seq_one_letter_code
_entity_poly.pdbx_strand_id
1 'polypeptide(L)'
;MTQLNMYQLKAKASIALSGALFASTLQAAVLPEAKLTIKIPMAKEPTSRPMTVAYHPILMHYYVADGGLAPMGSEWSAPTSKSQVHAFDSTGKYINSAAPGYDNRSIYYNANTSNIETITYNISSAYGFAPNTGMYGLEMSETGKIKDSSKQIMQFHSAFGDSFTMPSYDADNDRYFAKQQRSNIVRIVTQKDEEPIGEITLDIASAGAKLDDISDNFVAYTGSKGEELVLLDLDHKAFLVFDLTGKFIARSAIPKGIKLRAKNYYNGLGYTNNLFFLYNEKESEFGTYHGYQIIK
;
A
#
# COMPACT_ATOMS: atom_id res chain seq x y z
N MET A 1 74.67 -52.83 18.26
CA MET A 1 73.28 -52.74 17.68
C MET A 1 72.48 -51.85 18.59
N THR A 2 72.36 -50.59 18.26
CA THR A 2 71.49 -49.67 19.03
C THR A 2 71.04 -48.56 18.13
N GLN A 3 69.74 -48.48 17.82
CA GLN A 3 69.14 -47.47 16.95
C GLN A 3 68.94 -46.18 17.72
N LEU A 4 69.36 -45.07 17.10
CA LEU A 4 69.09 -43.71 17.55
C LEU A 4 67.68 -43.28 17.06
N ASN A 5 66.87 -42.91 18.04
CA ASN A 5 65.56 -42.26 17.74
C ASN A 5 65.75 -40.75 17.75
N MET A 6 65.54 -40.13 16.59
CA MET A 6 65.50 -38.68 16.40
C MET A 6 64.06 -38.15 16.70
N TYR A 7 63.93 -37.41 17.77
CA TYR A 7 62.68 -36.64 18.04
C TYR A 7 62.65 -35.41 17.19
N GLN A 8 61.67 -35.34 16.28
CA GLN A 8 61.31 -34.10 15.56
C GLN A 8 60.42 -33.23 16.42
N LEU A 9 60.90 -32.07 16.79
CA LEU A 9 60.06 -30.98 17.32
C LEU A 9 59.20 -30.39 16.18
N LYS A 10 57.89 -30.58 16.28
CA LYS A 10 56.93 -29.84 15.45
C LYS A 10 56.52 -28.53 16.17
N ALA A 11 57.02 -27.41 15.72
CA ALA A 11 56.52 -26.10 16.10
C ALA A 11 55.12 -25.89 15.52
N LYS A 12 54.13 -25.75 16.39
CA LYS A 12 52.78 -25.30 15.99
C LYS A 12 52.76 -23.77 15.90
N ALA A 13 52.77 -23.22 14.70
CA ALA A 13 52.47 -21.84 14.47
C ALA A 13 50.95 -21.67 14.58
N SER A 14 50.48 -21.00 15.63
CA SER A 14 49.08 -20.56 15.76
C SER A 14 48.92 -19.26 14.98
N ILE A 15 48.28 -19.32 13.81
CA ILE A 15 47.86 -18.16 13.08
C ILE A 15 46.53 -17.69 13.72
N ALA A 16 46.60 -16.63 14.51
CA ALA A 16 45.43 -15.91 14.98
C ALA A 16 44.80 -15.12 13.80
N LEU A 17 43.76 -15.70 13.22
CA LEU A 17 42.98 -15.01 12.20
C LEU A 17 42.07 -13.99 12.92
N SER A 18 42.47 -12.72 12.99
CA SER A 18 41.65 -11.63 13.46
C SER A 18 40.58 -11.35 12.40
N GLY A 19 39.46 -12.03 12.52
CA GLY A 19 38.27 -11.73 11.75
C GLY A 19 37.71 -10.39 12.18
N ALA A 20 38.04 -9.29 11.45
CA ALA A 20 37.30 -8.07 11.57
C ALA A 20 35.89 -8.31 10.99
N LEU A 21 34.91 -8.49 11.87
CA LEU A 21 33.51 -8.41 11.51
C LEU A 21 33.24 -6.95 11.08
N PHE A 22 33.28 -6.71 9.79
CA PHE A 22 32.66 -5.54 9.22
C PHE A 22 31.13 -5.72 9.41
N ALA A 23 30.59 -5.21 10.50
CA ALA A 23 29.17 -4.92 10.58
C ALA A 23 28.89 -3.87 9.52
N SER A 24 28.54 -4.31 8.31
CA SER A 24 27.93 -3.42 7.33
C SER A 24 26.64 -2.91 7.98
N THR A 25 26.65 -1.70 8.50
CA THR A 25 25.42 -0.97 8.79
C THR A 25 24.67 -0.91 7.47
N LEU A 26 23.62 -1.72 7.33
CA LEU A 26 22.65 -1.55 6.24
C LEU A 26 22.14 -0.12 6.40
N GLN A 27 22.65 0.76 5.57
CA GLN A 27 22.14 2.12 5.50
C GLN A 27 20.73 1.99 4.93
N ALA A 28 19.74 2.57 5.61
CA ALA A 28 18.38 2.60 5.15
C ALA A 28 18.33 3.01 3.67
N ALA A 29 17.60 2.23 2.85
CA ALA A 29 17.49 2.52 1.42
C ALA A 29 16.51 3.67 1.14
N VAL A 30 15.88 4.21 2.19
CA VAL A 30 14.93 5.33 2.13
C VAL A 30 15.61 6.58 1.59
N LEU A 31 15.00 7.18 0.59
CA LEU A 31 15.45 8.46 0.01
C LEU A 31 15.15 9.61 0.99
N PRO A 32 16.08 10.55 1.24
CA PRO A 32 15.81 11.72 2.09
C PRO A 32 14.66 12.60 1.58
N GLU A 33 14.51 12.68 0.26
CA GLU A 33 13.39 13.32 -0.45
C GLU A 33 12.84 12.35 -1.49
N ALA A 34 11.51 12.22 -1.53
CA ALA A 34 10.81 11.36 -2.46
C ALA A 34 10.96 11.87 -3.90
N LYS A 35 11.21 10.96 -4.83
CA LYS A 35 11.41 11.29 -6.24
C LYS A 35 10.12 11.07 -7.02
N LEU A 36 9.55 12.13 -7.59
CA LEU A 36 8.43 12.02 -8.51
C LEU A 36 8.85 11.23 -9.77
N THR A 37 8.16 10.13 -10.03
CA THR A 37 8.49 9.19 -11.13
C THR A 37 7.44 9.19 -12.21
N ILE A 38 6.15 9.26 -11.83
CA ILE A 38 5.03 9.24 -12.78
C ILE A 38 3.93 10.18 -12.32
N LYS A 39 3.19 10.71 -13.30
CA LYS A 39 1.93 11.42 -13.11
C LYS A 39 0.83 10.69 -13.87
N ILE A 40 -0.31 10.48 -13.22
CA ILE A 40 -1.50 9.88 -13.82
C ILE A 40 -2.63 10.92 -13.73
N PRO A 41 -2.82 11.79 -14.75
CA PRO A 41 -3.93 12.73 -14.80
C PRO A 41 -5.24 11.95 -14.92
N MET A 42 -6.19 12.25 -14.04
CA MET A 42 -7.53 11.66 -14.14
C MET A 42 -8.23 12.19 -15.38
N ALA A 43 -8.79 11.27 -16.17
CA ALA A 43 -9.53 11.61 -17.40
C ALA A 43 -11.01 11.89 -17.13
N LYS A 44 -11.47 11.56 -15.93
CA LYS A 44 -12.84 11.82 -15.45
C LYS A 44 -12.75 12.20 -13.98
N GLU A 45 -13.71 12.98 -13.53
CA GLU A 45 -13.85 13.30 -12.12
C GLU A 45 -14.03 12.02 -11.31
N PRO A 46 -13.19 11.78 -10.30
CA PRO A 46 -13.46 10.75 -9.31
C PRO A 46 -14.81 11.02 -8.67
N THR A 47 -15.68 10.03 -8.59
CA THR A 47 -17.09 10.24 -8.22
C THR A 47 -17.27 11.07 -6.96
N SER A 48 -16.66 10.72 -5.85
CA SER A 48 -16.61 11.59 -4.67
C SER A 48 -15.29 11.44 -3.92
N ARG A 49 -14.53 10.39 -4.21
CA ARG A 49 -13.41 9.96 -3.38
C ARG A 49 -12.34 9.29 -4.22
N PRO A 50 -11.20 9.95 -4.44
CA PRO A 50 -10.03 9.28 -4.98
C PRO A 50 -9.59 8.21 -3.97
N MET A 51 -9.39 6.99 -4.43
CA MET A 51 -9.03 5.83 -3.60
C MET A 51 -7.63 5.31 -3.97
N THR A 52 -7.41 4.01 -3.87
CA THR A 52 -6.11 3.40 -4.06
C THR A 52 -5.75 3.16 -5.53
N VAL A 53 -4.47 2.88 -5.76
CA VAL A 53 -3.89 2.58 -7.08
C VAL A 53 -3.27 1.18 -7.05
N ALA A 54 -3.49 0.40 -8.10
CA ALA A 54 -2.82 -0.87 -8.34
C ALA A 54 -2.10 -0.88 -9.68
N TYR A 55 -1.04 -1.68 -9.81
CA TYR A 55 -0.32 -1.90 -11.07
C TYR A 55 -0.34 -3.37 -11.44
N HIS A 56 -0.72 -3.67 -12.67
CA HIS A 56 -0.69 -5.02 -13.22
C HIS A 56 0.63 -5.21 -14.01
N PRO A 57 1.59 -5.98 -13.52
CA PRO A 57 2.93 -6.01 -14.09
C PRO A 57 2.99 -6.67 -15.47
N ILE A 58 2.11 -7.63 -15.76
CA ILE A 58 2.07 -8.32 -17.06
C ILE A 58 1.45 -7.42 -18.14
N LEU A 59 0.37 -6.70 -17.81
CA LEU A 59 -0.29 -5.78 -18.73
C LEU A 59 0.39 -4.41 -18.78
N MET A 60 1.26 -4.12 -17.81
CA MET A 60 1.92 -2.82 -17.62
C MET A 60 0.91 -1.66 -17.53
N HIS A 61 -0.18 -1.88 -16.79
CA HIS A 61 -1.27 -0.91 -16.63
C HIS A 61 -1.45 -0.52 -15.17
N TYR A 62 -1.74 0.75 -14.93
CA TYR A 62 -2.23 1.25 -13.66
C TYR A 62 -3.75 1.25 -13.63
N TYR A 63 -4.30 0.93 -12.47
CA TYR A 63 -5.73 0.96 -12.19
C TYR A 63 -5.96 1.83 -10.97
N VAL A 64 -6.85 2.80 -11.08
CA VAL A 64 -7.16 3.75 -10.02
C VAL A 64 -8.63 3.58 -9.63
N ALA A 65 -8.88 3.30 -8.36
CA ALA A 65 -10.24 3.23 -7.84
C ALA A 65 -10.74 4.59 -7.37
N ASP A 66 -12.02 4.84 -7.51
CA ASP A 66 -12.74 5.86 -6.78
C ASP A 66 -13.80 5.26 -5.85
N GLY A 67 -14.25 6.01 -4.85
CA GLY A 67 -15.12 5.48 -3.82
C GLY A 67 -16.58 5.29 -4.22
N GLY A 68 -17.08 6.00 -5.22
CA GLY A 68 -18.45 5.87 -5.75
C GLY A 68 -19.60 6.06 -4.78
N LEU A 69 -19.34 6.32 -3.51
CA LEU A 69 -20.39 6.54 -2.52
C LEU A 69 -21.01 7.93 -2.63
N ALA A 70 -22.06 8.13 -1.85
CA ALA A 70 -22.67 9.43 -1.66
C ALA A 70 -21.64 10.53 -1.36
N PRO A 71 -21.95 11.80 -1.63
CA PRO A 71 -21.04 12.92 -1.43
C PRO A 71 -20.39 12.91 -0.07
N MET A 72 -19.16 13.40 0.01
CA MET A 72 -18.38 13.47 1.25
C MET A 72 -19.20 14.19 2.35
N GLY A 73 -19.26 13.62 3.54
CA GLY A 73 -20.11 14.06 4.64
C GLY A 73 -21.51 13.42 4.66
N SER A 74 -21.82 12.57 3.69
CA SER A 74 -23.06 11.81 3.61
C SER A 74 -22.81 10.31 3.43
N GLU A 75 -21.75 9.81 4.02
CA GLU A 75 -21.31 8.40 3.96
C GLU A 75 -22.35 7.40 4.43
N TRP A 76 -23.35 7.86 5.17
CA TRP A 76 -24.49 7.05 5.63
C TRP A 76 -25.69 7.10 4.67
N SER A 77 -25.61 7.91 3.61
CA SER A 77 -26.64 7.96 2.59
C SER A 77 -26.45 6.83 1.58
N ALA A 78 -27.55 6.40 0.97
CA ALA A 78 -27.47 5.43 -0.13
C ALA A 78 -26.57 5.99 -1.26
N PRO A 79 -25.73 5.15 -1.90
CA PRO A 79 -24.88 5.61 -2.99
C PRO A 79 -25.73 6.03 -4.18
N THR A 80 -25.36 7.13 -4.80
CA THR A 80 -25.99 7.64 -6.01
C THR A 80 -25.41 7.02 -7.28
N SER A 81 -24.20 6.43 -7.18
CA SER A 81 -23.52 5.79 -8.29
C SER A 81 -22.61 4.65 -7.82
N LYS A 82 -22.30 3.74 -8.72
CA LYS A 82 -21.26 2.74 -8.51
C LYS A 82 -19.88 3.42 -8.49
N SER A 83 -18.99 2.84 -7.72
CA SER A 83 -17.56 3.14 -7.75
C SER A 83 -16.97 2.81 -9.12
N GLN A 84 -16.16 3.70 -9.66
CA GLN A 84 -15.45 3.48 -10.90
C GLN A 84 -14.04 2.96 -10.64
N VAL A 85 -13.51 2.25 -11.62
CA VAL A 85 -12.09 1.93 -11.75
C VAL A 85 -11.63 2.47 -13.11
N HIS A 86 -10.54 3.22 -13.09
CA HIS A 86 -9.97 3.88 -14.26
C HIS A 86 -8.65 3.21 -14.63
N ALA A 87 -8.53 2.72 -15.87
CA ALA A 87 -7.33 2.09 -16.38
C ALA A 87 -6.45 3.08 -17.15
N PHE A 88 -5.15 3.00 -16.92
CA PHE A 88 -4.11 3.80 -17.58
C PHE A 88 -2.96 2.89 -18.01
N ASP A 89 -2.25 3.24 -19.07
CA ASP A 89 -1.02 2.55 -19.46
C ASP A 89 0.16 2.88 -18.51
N SER A 90 1.32 2.27 -18.75
CA SER A 90 2.52 2.47 -17.95
C SER A 90 3.07 3.91 -17.97
N THR A 91 2.61 4.74 -18.89
CA THR A 91 2.98 6.16 -18.99
C THR A 91 1.97 7.10 -18.32
N GLY A 92 0.87 6.55 -17.79
CA GLY A 92 -0.24 7.32 -17.20
C GLY A 92 -1.27 7.81 -18.20
N LYS A 93 -1.25 7.32 -19.45
CA LYS A 93 -2.25 7.65 -20.47
C LYS A 93 -3.51 6.83 -20.24
N TYR A 94 -4.66 7.50 -20.25
CA TYR A 94 -5.97 6.92 -20.07
C TYR A 94 -6.33 5.86 -21.13
N ILE A 95 -6.90 4.74 -20.65
CA ILE A 95 -7.37 3.62 -21.48
C ILE A 95 -8.90 3.55 -21.47
N ASN A 96 -9.49 3.31 -20.28
CA ASN A 96 -10.95 3.29 -20.11
C ASN A 96 -11.33 3.41 -18.62
N SER A 97 -12.63 3.58 -18.40
CA SER A 97 -13.25 3.48 -17.06
C SER A 97 -14.44 2.55 -17.12
N ALA A 98 -14.69 1.86 -16.02
CA ALA A 98 -15.86 1.02 -15.81
C ALA A 98 -16.32 1.08 -14.36
N ALA A 99 -17.53 0.61 -14.08
CA ALA A 99 -18.14 0.63 -12.75
C ALA A 99 -18.39 -0.81 -12.25
N PRO A 100 -17.33 -1.55 -11.86
CA PRO A 100 -17.43 -2.97 -11.51
C PRO A 100 -18.17 -3.24 -10.19
N GLY A 101 -18.37 -2.22 -9.35
CA GLY A 101 -19.02 -2.39 -8.06
C GLY A 101 -19.24 -1.08 -7.32
N TYR A 102 -19.63 -1.18 -6.06
CA TYR A 102 -19.78 -0.05 -5.15
C TYR A 102 -18.58 0.00 -4.20
N ASP A 103 -18.06 1.21 -3.92
CA ASP A 103 -17.05 1.49 -2.90
C ASP A 103 -15.79 0.60 -2.99
N ASN A 104 -15.13 0.61 -4.14
CA ASN A 104 -13.84 -0.07 -4.35
C ASN A 104 -12.73 0.67 -3.62
N ARG A 105 -12.58 0.46 -2.31
CA ARG A 105 -11.66 1.23 -1.46
C ARG A 105 -10.21 0.87 -1.66
N SER A 106 -9.93 -0.41 -1.73
CA SER A 106 -8.57 -0.91 -1.78
C SER A 106 -8.44 -1.86 -2.95
N ILE A 107 -7.76 -1.42 -4.00
CA ILE A 107 -7.41 -2.28 -5.13
C ILE A 107 -5.92 -2.64 -5.07
N TYR A 108 -5.60 -3.86 -5.46
CA TYR A 108 -4.23 -4.38 -5.46
C TYR A 108 -4.08 -5.44 -6.56
N TYR A 109 -2.84 -5.68 -6.96
CA TYR A 109 -2.50 -6.81 -7.82
C TYR A 109 -2.24 -8.05 -6.97
N ASN A 110 -2.95 -9.13 -7.24
CA ASN A 110 -2.70 -10.43 -6.64
C ASN A 110 -1.88 -11.29 -7.60
N ALA A 111 -0.62 -11.54 -7.25
CA ALA A 111 0.30 -12.34 -8.07
C ALA A 111 -0.14 -13.81 -8.17
N ASN A 112 -0.84 -14.34 -7.15
CA ASN A 112 -1.31 -15.73 -7.13
C ASN A 112 -2.46 -15.97 -8.12
N THR A 113 -3.30 -14.96 -8.34
CA THR A 113 -4.42 -15.01 -9.30
C THR A 113 -4.10 -14.32 -10.62
N SER A 114 -2.96 -13.59 -10.67
CA SER A 114 -2.56 -12.74 -11.80
C SER A 114 -3.67 -11.74 -12.18
N ASN A 115 -4.37 -11.20 -11.20
CA ASN A 115 -5.50 -10.30 -11.42
C ASN A 115 -5.45 -9.06 -10.50
N ILE A 116 -6.19 -8.03 -10.87
CA ILE A 116 -6.50 -6.91 -9.98
C ILE A 116 -7.70 -7.32 -9.14
N GLU A 117 -7.55 -7.22 -7.84
CA GLU A 117 -8.58 -7.49 -6.85
C GLU A 117 -8.92 -6.22 -6.07
N THR A 118 -10.11 -6.19 -5.51
CA THR A 118 -10.60 -5.06 -4.72
C THR A 118 -11.23 -5.52 -3.42
N ILE A 119 -11.05 -4.74 -2.38
CA ILE A 119 -11.83 -4.87 -1.15
C ILE A 119 -12.92 -3.80 -1.22
N THR A 120 -14.16 -4.25 -1.17
CA THR A 120 -15.35 -3.41 -1.24
C THR A 120 -16.01 -3.31 0.11
N TYR A 121 -16.16 -2.11 0.61
CA TYR A 121 -16.93 -1.80 1.83
C TYR A 121 -18.28 -1.22 1.46
N ASN A 122 -19.08 -1.98 0.74
CA ASN A 122 -20.36 -1.49 0.29
C ASN A 122 -21.37 -1.38 1.44
N ILE A 123 -21.31 -0.27 2.18
CA ILE A 123 -22.30 0.04 3.23
C ILE A 123 -23.74 0.00 2.68
N SER A 124 -23.91 0.24 1.39
CA SER A 124 -25.21 0.19 0.72
C SER A 124 -25.75 -1.23 0.59
N SER A 125 -24.98 -2.28 0.91
CA SER A 125 -25.51 -3.64 1.02
C SER A 125 -26.67 -3.72 2.01
N ALA A 126 -26.67 -2.90 3.06
CA ALA A 126 -27.77 -2.75 4.00
C ALA A 126 -29.05 -2.22 3.33
N TYR A 127 -28.95 -1.58 2.17
CA TYR A 127 -30.05 -1.07 1.36
C TYR A 127 -30.35 -1.94 0.14
N GLY A 128 -29.78 -3.16 0.08
CA GLY A 128 -30.03 -4.11 -1.01
C GLY A 128 -29.24 -3.86 -2.29
N PHE A 129 -28.24 -3.00 -2.30
CA PHE A 129 -27.37 -2.79 -3.46
C PHE A 129 -26.30 -3.89 -3.56
N ALA A 130 -26.02 -4.33 -4.78
CA ALA A 130 -24.96 -5.28 -5.10
C ALA A 130 -23.77 -4.59 -5.81
N PRO A 131 -22.55 -5.11 -5.70
CA PRO A 131 -22.13 -6.25 -4.89
C PRO A 131 -22.11 -5.91 -3.39
N ASN A 132 -22.22 -6.95 -2.56
CA ASN A 132 -22.10 -6.82 -1.11
C ASN A 132 -20.66 -6.48 -0.68
N THR A 133 -20.49 -6.10 0.58
CA THR A 133 -19.14 -5.95 1.17
C THR A 133 -18.37 -7.28 1.05
N GLY A 134 -17.13 -7.20 0.58
CA GLY A 134 -16.32 -8.40 0.33
C GLY A 134 -15.08 -8.12 -0.51
N MET A 135 -14.49 -9.20 -0.98
CA MET A 135 -13.34 -9.19 -1.87
C MET A 135 -13.77 -9.67 -3.26
N TYR A 136 -13.35 -8.95 -4.29
CA TYR A 136 -13.77 -9.19 -5.66
C TYR A 136 -12.58 -9.12 -6.62
N GLY A 137 -12.49 -10.09 -7.54
CA GLY A 137 -11.62 -10.00 -8.70
C GLY A 137 -12.27 -9.13 -9.77
N LEU A 138 -11.57 -8.13 -10.26
CA LEU A 138 -12.06 -7.25 -11.33
C LEU A 138 -12.01 -8.01 -12.68
N GLU A 139 -13.08 -7.92 -13.46
CA GLU A 139 -13.07 -8.48 -14.81
C GLU A 139 -12.48 -7.51 -15.80
N MET A 140 -11.57 -8.01 -16.64
CA MET A 140 -10.85 -7.26 -17.66
C MET A 140 -10.93 -7.94 -19.01
N SER A 141 -10.71 -7.18 -20.09
CA SER A 141 -10.41 -7.75 -21.39
C SER A 141 -8.96 -8.27 -21.44
N GLU A 142 -8.61 -9.03 -22.48
CA GLU A 142 -7.23 -9.46 -22.74
C GLU A 142 -6.24 -8.29 -22.88
N THR A 143 -6.72 -7.13 -23.27
CA THR A 143 -5.92 -5.90 -23.38
C THR A 143 -5.96 -5.03 -22.10
N GLY A 144 -6.47 -5.56 -20.99
CA GLY A 144 -6.50 -4.88 -19.68
C GLY A 144 -7.54 -3.78 -19.55
N LYS A 145 -8.54 -3.67 -20.44
CA LYS A 145 -9.67 -2.75 -20.22
C LYS A 145 -10.58 -3.30 -19.14
N ILE A 146 -10.92 -2.48 -18.15
CA ILE A 146 -11.87 -2.82 -17.09
C ILE A 146 -13.26 -2.98 -17.66
N LYS A 147 -14.01 -3.98 -17.15
CA LYS A 147 -15.42 -4.23 -17.41
C LYS A 147 -16.31 -3.77 -16.25
N ASP A 148 -17.61 -3.61 -16.52
CA ASP A 148 -18.63 -3.23 -15.51
C ASP A 148 -19.04 -4.40 -14.60
N SER A 149 -18.16 -5.38 -14.44
CA SER A 149 -18.39 -6.60 -13.68
C SER A 149 -17.18 -7.01 -12.86
N SER A 150 -17.45 -7.70 -11.78
CA SER A 150 -16.46 -8.31 -10.89
C SER A 150 -16.96 -9.64 -10.37
N LYS A 151 -16.04 -10.52 -10.00
CA LYS A 151 -16.34 -11.84 -9.46
C LYS A 151 -16.02 -11.86 -7.97
N GLN A 152 -17.00 -12.23 -7.15
CA GLN A 152 -16.80 -12.38 -5.73
C GLN A 152 -15.79 -13.50 -5.43
N ILE A 153 -14.80 -13.18 -4.60
CA ILE A 153 -13.80 -14.12 -4.07
C ILE A 153 -14.26 -14.61 -2.71
N MET A 154 -14.62 -13.68 -1.82
CA MET A 154 -15.14 -14.00 -0.49
C MET A 154 -15.97 -12.85 0.06
N GLN A 155 -16.79 -13.14 1.08
CA GLN A 155 -17.42 -12.11 1.88
C GLN A 155 -16.41 -11.46 2.82
N PHE A 156 -16.63 -10.18 3.10
CA PHE A 156 -15.81 -9.47 4.06
C PHE A 156 -16.07 -10.01 5.48
N HIS A 157 -15.03 -10.09 6.29
CA HIS A 157 -15.08 -10.48 7.69
C HIS A 157 -14.51 -9.39 8.61
N SER A 158 -14.82 -9.49 9.90
CA SER A 158 -14.52 -8.49 10.93
C SER A 158 -13.02 -8.34 11.25
N ALA A 159 -12.18 -9.28 10.84
CA ALA A 159 -10.75 -9.25 11.12
C ALA A 159 -10.06 -7.97 10.65
N PHE A 160 -10.52 -7.39 9.53
CA PHE A 160 -10.00 -6.11 9.04
C PHE A 160 -10.27 -4.94 10.01
N GLY A 161 -11.24 -5.08 10.91
CA GLY A 161 -11.59 -4.09 11.93
C GLY A 161 -12.35 -2.91 11.38
N ASP A 162 -11.74 -1.73 11.36
CA ASP A 162 -12.39 -0.51 10.95
C ASP A 162 -12.88 -0.56 9.49
N SER A 163 -14.16 -0.24 9.28
CA SER A 163 -14.78 -0.22 7.95
C SER A 163 -14.20 0.82 6.99
N PHE A 164 -13.44 1.78 7.50
CA PHE A 164 -12.77 2.80 6.68
C PHE A 164 -11.33 2.42 6.30
N THR A 165 -10.78 1.33 6.81
CA THR A 165 -9.42 0.91 6.44
C THR A 165 -9.31 0.66 4.94
N MET A 166 -8.14 1.00 4.40
CA MET A 166 -7.73 0.68 3.02
C MET A 166 -6.53 -0.27 3.10
N PRO A 167 -6.75 -1.58 3.25
CA PRO A 167 -5.68 -2.52 3.45
C PRO A 167 -4.72 -2.59 2.27
N SER A 168 -3.43 -2.74 2.54
CA SER A 168 -2.43 -3.11 1.53
C SER A 168 -2.13 -4.61 1.59
N TYR A 169 -1.79 -5.17 0.44
CA TYR A 169 -1.61 -6.60 0.26
C TYR A 169 -0.13 -7.00 0.19
N ASP A 170 0.23 -8.04 0.94
CA ASP A 170 1.51 -8.74 0.91
C ASP A 170 1.31 -10.06 0.13
N ALA A 171 1.69 -10.05 -1.15
CA ALA A 171 1.51 -11.19 -2.03
C ALA A 171 2.39 -12.39 -1.68
N ASP A 172 3.54 -12.16 -1.06
CA ASP A 172 4.49 -13.24 -0.70
C ASP A 172 3.96 -14.11 0.45
N ASN A 173 3.17 -13.50 1.35
CA ASN A 173 2.63 -14.19 2.53
C ASN A 173 1.10 -14.30 2.52
N ASP A 174 0.44 -13.89 1.44
CA ASP A 174 -1.03 -13.90 1.26
C ASP A 174 -1.76 -13.28 2.46
N ARG A 175 -1.37 -12.06 2.81
CA ARG A 175 -1.90 -11.32 3.97
C ARG A 175 -2.07 -9.84 3.68
N TYR A 176 -2.81 -9.18 4.55
CA TYR A 176 -3.16 -7.77 4.44
C TYR A 176 -2.70 -7.00 5.67
N PHE A 177 -2.31 -5.75 5.46
CA PHE A 177 -2.02 -4.79 6.52
C PHE A 177 -3.14 -3.75 6.55
N ALA A 178 -3.97 -3.81 7.59
CA ALA A 178 -5.17 -2.98 7.76
C ALA A 178 -4.95 -1.95 8.87
N LYS A 179 -4.59 -0.71 8.49
CA LYS A 179 -4.43 0.37 9.46
C LYS A 179 -5.78 0.75 10.07
N GLN A 180 -5.82 0.81 11.38
CA GLN A 180 -7.03 1.21 12.11
C GLN A 180 -7.14 2.73 12.16
N GLN A 181 -8.35 3.25 12.01
CA GLN A 181 -8.66 4.67 12.03
C GLN A 181 -8.31 5.30 13.38
N ARG A 182 -7.83 6.55 13.38
CA ARG A 182 -7.45 7.30 14.58
C ARG A 182 -6.52 6.54 15.52
N SER A 183 -5.68 5.70 14.97
CA SER A 183 -4.80 4.80 15.69
C SER A 183 -3.47 4.68 14.97
N ASN A 184 -2.44 4.24 15.67
CA ASN A 184 -1.16 3.79 15.10
C ASN A 184 -1.09 2.25 15.03
N ILE A 185 -2.23 1.57 15.15
CA ILE A 185 -2.31 0.11 15.06
C ILE A 185 -2.56 -0.31 13.61
N VAL A 186 -1.85 -1.34 13.18
CA VAL A 186 -2.03 -2.03 11.90
C VAL A 186 -2.34 -3.50 12.20
N ARG A 187 -3.51 -3.98 11.79
CA ARG A 187 -3.86 -5.38 11.88
C ARG A 187 -3.24 -6.17 10.73
N ILE A 188 -2.79 -7.37 11.04
CA ILE A 188 -2.35 -8.34 10.03
C ILE A 188 -3.49 -9.34 9.85
N VAL A 189 -4.01 -9.45 8.64
CA VAL A 189 -5.21 -10.22 8.33
C VAL A 189 -4.94 -11.15 7.16
N THR A 190 -5.51 -12.35 7.18
CA THR A 190 -5.52 -13.25 6.03
C THR A 190 -6.95 -13.37 5.47
N GLN A 191 -7.10 -13.96 4.29
CA GLN A 191 -8.42 -14.22 3.73
C GLN A 191 -9.20 -15.31 4.51
N LYS A 192 -8.49 -16.16 5.25
CA LYS A 192 -9.08 -17.36 5.87
C LYS A 192 -9.49 -17.16 7.31
N ASP A 193 -8.86 -16.22 8.00
CA ASP A 193 -9.03 -16.06 9.44
C ASP A 193 -10.08 -14.99 9.72
N GLU A 194 -11.06 -15.29 10.57
CA GLU A 194 -12.12 -14.35 11.00
C GLU A 194 -11.58 -13.31 11.99
N GLU A 195 -10.43 -13.59 12.62
CA GLU A 195 -9.73 -12.71 13.54
C GLU A 195 -8.36 -12.29 12.96
N PRO A 196 -7.81 -11.14 13.35
CA PRO A 196 -6.47 -10.75 12.92
C PRO A 196 -5.43 -11.74 13.46
N ILE A 197 -4.48 -12.15 12.61
CA ILE A 197 -3.38 -13.02 13.01
C ILE A 197 -2.28 -12.30 13.77
N GLY A 198 -2.34 -10.98 13.86
CA GLY A 198 -1.42 -10.15 14.60
C GLY A 198 -1.73 -8.67 14.49
N GLU A 199 -1.05 -7.88 15.30
CA GLU A 199 -1.13 -6.41 15.29
C GLU A 199 0.28 -5.81 15.40
N ILE A 200 0.50 -4.69 14.72
CA ILE A 200 1.71 -3.89 14.78
C ILE A 200 1.34 -2.51 15.32
N THR A 201 2.01 -2.06 16.37
CA THR A 201 1.91 -0.69 16.86
C THR A 201 3.07 0.12 16.28
N LEU A 202 2.77 1.10 15.42
CA LEU A 202 3.79 1.94 14.81
C LEU A 202 4.30 3.00 15.78
N ASP A 203 5.61 3.11 15.94
CA ASP A 203 6.26 4.13 16.77
C ASP A 203 6.32 5.50 16.06
N ILE A 204 5.15 6.10 15.90
CA ILE A 204 5.03 7.42 15.26
C ILE A 204 5.66 8.53 16.10
N ALA A 205 5.78 8.33 17.43
CA ALA A 205 6.38 9.32 18.32
C ALA A 205 7.88 9.49 18.04
N SER A 206 8.61 8.40 17.80
CA SER A 206 10.02 8.46 17.38
C SER A 206 10.19 9.10 16.00
N ALA A 207 9.16 9.09 15.16
CA ALA A 207 9.13 9.85 13.91
C ALA A 207 8.82 11.35 14.13
N GLY A 208 8.52 11.79 15.36
CA GLY A 208 8.13 13.15 15.68
C GLY A 208 6.72 13.50 15.20
N ALA A 209 5.86 12.51 14.96
CA ALA A 209 4.48 12.69 14.53
C ALA A 209 3.49 12.32 15.64
N LYS A 210 2.28 12.86 15.54
CA LYS A 210 1.13 12.53 16.39
C LYS A 210 0.08 11.80 15.55
N LEU A 211 -0.90 11.19 16.20
CA LEU A 211 -2.03 10.54 15.49
C LEU A 211 -2.74 11.51 14.55
N ASP A 212 -2.79 12.77 14.96
CA ASP A 212 -3.44 13.80 14.16
C ASP A 212 -2.64 14.23 12.92
N ASP A 213 -1.39 13.93 12.82
CA ASP A 213 -0.53 14.33 11.71
C ASP A 213 -0.57 13.31 10.55
N ILE A 214 -0.92 12.05 10.83
CA ILE A 214 -0.82 10.94 9.90
C ILE A 214 -2.15 10.62 9.18
N SER A 215 -2.07 9.99 8.02
CA SER A 215 -3.26 9.48 7.32
C SER A 215 -4.01 8.45 8.18
N ASP A 216 -5.36 8.56 8.20
CA ASP A 216 -6.18 7.81 9.15
C ASP A 216 -6.26 6.30 8.88
N ASN A 217 -6.35 5.89 7.62
CA ASN A 217 -6.88 4.57 7.25
C ASN A 217 -6.03 3.81 6.23
N PHE A 218 -4.85 4.33 5.87
CA PHE A 218 -3.96 3.69 4.91
C PHE A 218 -2.54 3.55 5.46
N VAL A 219 -1.96 2.39 5.28
CA VAL A 219 -0.54 2.10 5.40
C VAL A 219 -0.10 1.36 4.14
N ALA A 220 1.00 1.77 3.53
CA ALA A 220 1.58 1.04 2.42
C ALA A 220 2.41 -0.13 2.93
N TYR A 221 2.32 -1.28 2.24
CA TYR A 221 3.28 -2.36 2.38
C TYR A 221 4.23 -2.35 1.18
N THR A 222 5.53 -2.25 1.44
CA THR A 222 6.55 -2.07 0.39
C THR A 222 7.18 -3.37 -0.09
N GLY A 223 7.17 -4.42 0.73
CA GLY A 223 7.93 -5.65 0.51
C GLY A 223 9.44 -5.50 0.76
N SER A 224 9.95 -4.29 1.01
CA SER A 224 11.39 -4.04 1.25
C SER A 224 11.75 -4.40 2.69
N LYS A 225 12.59 -5.40 2.87
CA LYS A 225 12.98 -5.92 4.20
C LYS A 225 13.60 -4.83 5.08
N GLY A 226 13.03 -4.64 6.28
CA GLY A 226 13.41 -3.62 7.25
C GLY A 226 12.81 -2.24 7.00
N GLU A 227 12.01 -2.08 5.94
CA GLU A 227 11.38 -0.83 5.49
C GLU A 227 9.95 -1.11 4.96
N GLU A 228 9.25 -2.07 5.60
CA GLU A 228 8.06 -2.69 5.02
C GLU A 228 6.82 -1.82 5.06
N LEU A 229 6.69 -0.94 6.04
CA LEU A 229 5.47 -0.16 6.24
C LEU A 229 5.72 1.33 6.06
N VAL A 230 4.82 2.01 5.35
CA VAL A 230 4.93 3.45 5.10
C VAL A 230 3.62 4.15 5.39
N LEU A 231 3.69 5.20 6.23
CA LEU A 231 2.60 6.14 6.49
C LEU A 231 2.84 7.48 5.79
N LEU A 232 1.77 8.18 5.46
CA LEU A 232 1.80 9.59 5.08
C LEU A 232 1.63 10.46 6.32
N ASP A 233 2.60 11.33 6.59
CA ASP A 233 2.55 12.43 7.53
C ASP A 233 2.08 13.67 6.76
N LEU A 234 0.84 14.07 6.99
CA LEU A 234 0.17 15.16 6.26
C LEU A 234 0.71 16.53 6.69
N ASP A 235 0.92 16.72 7.99
CA ASP A 235 1.30 18.01 8.56
C ASP A 235 2.76 18.35 8.25
N HIS A 236 3.65 17.37 8.34
CA HIS A 236 5.07 17.56 8.04
C HIS A 236 5.43 17.25 6.58
N LYS A 237 4.45 16.84 5.77
CA LYS A 237 4.61 16.48 4.33
C LYS A 237 5.75 15.52 4.11
N ALA A 238 5.63 14.34 4.69
CA ALA A 238 6.64 13.31 4.61
C ALA A 238 6.03 11.91 4.58
N PHE A 239 6.79 10.96 4.07
CA PHE A 239 6.55 9.54 4.24
C PHE A 239 7.35 9.05 5.44
N LEU A 240 6.70 8.36 6.36
CA LEU A 240 7.30 7.75 7.54
C LEU A 240 7.44 6.26 7.30
N VAL A 241 8.66 5.74 7.35
CA VAL A 241 8.96 4.34 7.06
C VAL A 241 9.23 3.58 8.34
N PHE A 242 8.62 2.40 8.47
CA PHE A 242 8.71 1.51 9.63
C PHE A 242 9.04 0.09 9.18
N ASP A 243 9.63 -0.69 10.07
CA ASP A 243 9.75 -2.14 9.91
C ASP A 243 8.49 -2.88 10.40
N LEU A 244 8.45 -4.21 10.22
CA LEU A 244 7.34 -5.05 10.69
C LEU A 244 7.23 -5.19 12.21
N THR A 245 8.19 -4.67 12.98
CA THR A 245 8.07 -4.56 14.45
C THR A 245 7.39 -3.26 14.87
N GLY A 246 7.12 -2.37 13.92
CA GLY A 246 6.57 -1.04 14.15
C GLY A 246 7.61 0.02 14.48
N LYS A 247 8.89 -0.32 14.45
CA LYS A 247 9.99 0.62 14.71
C LYS A 247 10.12 1.61 13.56
N PHE A 248 10.23 2.92 13.90
CA PHE A 248 10.54 3.96 12.95
C PHE A 248 11.96 3.79 12.39
N ILE A 249 12.11 3.82 11.08
CA ILE A 249 13.38 3.63 10.36
C ILE A 249 13.90 4.93 9.79
N ALA A 250 13.08 5.63 9.00
CA ALA A 250 13.49 6.85 8.32
C ALA A 250 12.28 7.68 7.85
N ARG A 251 12.57 8.91 7.44
CA ARG A 251 11.62 9.84 6.85
C ARG A 251 12.06 10.19 5.43
N SER A 252 11.11 10.24 4.49
CA SER A 252 11.32 10.78 3.14
C SER A 252 10.45 12.01 2.94
N ALA A 253 11.04 13.17 2.70
CA ALA A 253 10.30 14.41 2.50
C ALA A 253 9.52 14.39 1.18
N ILE A 254 8.30 14.94 1.19
CA ILE A 254 7.53 15.14 -0.05
C ILE A 254 8.04 16.41 -0.73
N PRO A 255 8.32 16.38 -2.04
CA PRO A 255 8.74 17.58 -2.78
C PRO A 255 7.75 18.73 -2.64
N LYS A 256 8.25 19.97 -2.69
CA LYS A 256 7.43 21.18 -2.60
C LYS A 256 6.42 21.25 -3.77
N GLY A 257 5.28 21.86 -3.51
CA GLY A 257 4.27 22.19 -4.54
C GLY A 257 3.06 21.26 -4.59
N ILE A 258 3.10 20.09 -3.96
CA ILE A 258 1.90 19.26 -3.84
C ILE A 258 0.92 19.84 -2.82
N LYS A 259 -0.36 19.85 -3.17
CA LYS A 259 -1.45 20.15 -2.24
C LYS A 259 -2.12 18.84 -1.85
N LEU A 260 -1.85 18.40 -0.65
CA LEU A 260 -2.54 17.26 -0.06
C LEU A 260 -3.95 17.69 0.36
N ARG A 261 -4.91 16.78 0.26
CA ARG A 261 -6.22 16.98 0.86
C ARG A 261 -6.07 17.13 2.37
N ALA A 262 -6.98 17.90 2.95
CA ALA A 262 -7.12 17.92 4.40
C ALA A 262 -7.34 16.50 4.91
N LYS A 263 -6.97 16.26 6.15
CA LYS A 263 -7.11 14.99 6.84
C LYS A 263 -8.57 14.53 6.80
N ASN A 264 -8.83 13.57 5.94
CA ASN A 264 -10.11 12.91 5.81
C ASN A 264 -9.87 11.42 5.49
N TYR A 265 -10.93 10.64 5.46
CA TYR A 265 -10.86 9.20 5.20
C TYR A 265 -10.39 8.83 3.79
N TYR A 266 -10.36 9.78 2.86
CA TYR A 266 -10.22 9.54 1.43
C TYR A 266 -9.17 10.46 0.82
N ASN A 267 -7.91 10.12 1.04
CA ASN A 267 -6.80 10.97 0.63
C ASN A 267 -6.22 10.61 -0.75
N GLY A 268 -6.76 9.61 -1.44
CA GLY A 268 -6.21 9.16 -2.71
C GLY A 268 -4.78 8.68 -2.55
N LEU A 269 -4.62 7.59 -1.80
CA LEU A 269 -3.32 6.99 -1.48
C LEU A 269 -3.22 5.62 -2.15
N GLY A 270 -2.00 5.19 -2.44
CA GLY A 270 -1.74 3.84 -2.92
C GLY A 270 -0.26 3.53 -2.89
N TYR A 271 0.10 2.26 -2.86
CA TYR A 271 1.47 1.82 -3.07
C TYR A 271 1.47 0.64 -4.02
N THR A 272 2.14 0.79 -5.13
CA THR A 272 2.27 -0.26 -6.15
C THR A 272 3.44 0.06 -7.07
N ASN A 273 4.03 -0.96 -7.71
CA ASN A 273 5.16 -0.78 -8.64
C ASN A 273 6.32 0.03 -8.03
N ASN A 274 6.59 -0.20 -6.73
CA ASN A 274 7.59 0.52 -5.93
C ASN A 274 7.38 2.04 -5.82
N LEU A 275 6.16 2.51 -6.05
CA LEU A 275 5.81 3.93 -5.97
C LEU A 275 4.68 4.15 -4.95
N PHE A 276 4.84 5.17 -4.15
CA PHE A 276 3.77 5.68 -3.29
C PHE A 276 2.99 6.76 -4.04
N PHE A 277 1.70 6.56 -4.22
CA PHE A 277 0.82 7.47 -4.95
C PHE A 277 0.11 8.43 -4.01
N LEU A 278 0.08 9.70 -4.41
CA LEU A 278 -0.67 10.77 -3.77
C LEU A 278 -1.55 11.47 -4.81
N TYR A 279 -2.81 11.66 -4.48
CA TYR A 279 -3.73 12.42 -5.32
C TYR A 279 -3.60 13.93 -5.06
N ASN A 280 -3.31 14.69 -6.12
CA ASN A 280 -3.28 16.14 -6.14
C ASN A 280 -4.51 16.69 -6.87
N GLU A 281 -5.54 17.09 -6.13
CA GLU A 281 -6.81 17.56 -6.68
C GLU A 281 -6.71 18.89 -7.43
N LYS A 282 -5.64 19.65 -7.23
CA LYS A 282 -5.41 20.97 -7.82
C LYS A 282 -4.63 20.93 -9.14
N GLU A 283 -4.24 19.76 -9.58
CA GLU A 283 -3.50 19.56 -10.81
C GLU A 283 -4.37 18.85 -11.85
N SER A 284 -4.45 19.37 -13.07
CA SER A 284 -5.38 18.99 -14.14
C SER A 284 -6.86 19.22 -13.79
N GLU A 285 -7.76 19.00 -14.76
CA GLU A 285 -9.20 19.23 -14.60
C GLU A 285 -9.82 18.37 -13.51
N PHE A 286 -9.40 17.10 -13.42
CA PHE A 286 -9.97 16.11 -12.51
C PHE A 286 -8.96 15.59 -11.48
N GLY A 287 -7.90 16.35 -11.23
CA GLY A 287 -6.81 15.93 -10.35
C GLY A 287 -5.82 14.96 -11.01
N THR A 288 -4.72 14.74 -10.33
CA THR A 288 -3.61 13.90 -10.82
C THR A 288 -3.05 13.06 -9.68
N TYR A 289 -2.85 11.77 -9.90
CA TYR A 289 -2.06 10.94 -9.01
C TYR A 289 -0.58 11.10 -9.30
N HIS A 290 0.20 11.39 -8.28
CA HIS A 290 1.66 11.48 -8.33
C HIS A 290 2.26 10.23 -7.72
N GLY A 291 3.02 9.46 -8.48
CA GLY A 291 3.77 8.30 -8.01
C GLY A 291 5.20 8.66 -7.63
N TYR A 292 5.54 8.45 -6.38
CA TYR A 292 6.83 8.79 -5.78
C TYR A 292 7.62 7.53 -5.43
N GLN A 293 8.86 7.46 -5.89
CA GLN A 293 9.85 6.54 -5.35
C GLN A 293 10.33 7.07 -4.01
N ILE A 294 10.26 6.25 -2.96
CA ILE A 294 10.69 6.58 -1.59
C ILE A 294 11.81 5.66 -1.08
N ILE A 295 11.98 4.51 -1.71
CA ILE A 295 13.04 3.53 -1.43
C ILE A 295 13.88 3.36 -2.71
N LYS A 296 15.21 3.18 -2.56
CA LYS A 296 16.17 3.01 -3.68
C LYS A 296 15.94 1.73 -4.46
#